data_208dc7d674bde8bdde252cd7b93cfde6
#
_entry.id   208dc7d674bde8bdde252cd7b93cfde6
#
_cell.length_a   1.000
_cell.length_b   1.000
_cell.length_c   1.000
_cell.angle_alpha   90.00
_cell.angle_beta   90.00
_cell.angle_gamma   90.00
#
_symmetry.space_group_name_H-M   'P 1'
#
loop_
_entity.id
_entity.type
_entity.pdbx_description
1 polymer ?
#
loop_
_entity_poly.entity_id
_entity_poly.type
_entity_poly.pdbx_seq_one_letter_code
_entity_poly.pdbx_strand_id
1 'polypeptide(L)'
;MKRTGFLSRGKPLVRGPFKPKTPDQRPKRMKTARPKMTPIRASARGEECTLRFPGVCNENAETTVWCHSNQLKDGKGMGLKAPDEQGCYGCSNCHAFLDGGYARSVMPRTTVDAFFDFARILSRDKLKQKGLLK
;
A
#
# COMPACT_ATOMS: atom_id res chain seq x y z
N MET A 1 -10.10 -33.76 41.26
CA MET A 1 -9.79 -33.11 39.97
C MET A 1 -8.43 -33.58 39.48
N LYS A 2 -8.37 -34.42 38.44
CA LYS A 2 -7.11 -34.94 37.87
C LYS A 2 -6.51 -33.90 36.94
N ARG A 3 -5.32 -33.38 37.26
CA ARG A 3 -4.55 -32.47 36.37
C ARG A 3 -4.11 -33.27 35.15
N THR A 4 -4.55 -32.87 33.97
CA THR A 4 -4.04 -33.39 32.70
C THR A 4 -2.58 -32.97 32.53
N GLY A 5 -1.69 -33.98 32.50
CA GLY A 5 -0.26 -33.75 32.35
C GLY A 5 0.05 -33.08 30.98
N PHE A 6 0.90 -32.06 31.01
CA PHE A 6 1.51 -31.46 29.83
C PHE A 6 2.26 -32.54 29.05
N LEU A 7 1.92 -32.69 27.78
CA LEU A 7 2.64 -33.55 26.85
C LEU A 7 4.14 -33.14 26.82
N SER A 8 5.00 -34.13 27.00
CA SER A 8 6.45 -33.96 26.99
C SER A 8 6.90 -33.24 25.70
N ARG A 9 7.69 -32.19 25.86
CA ARG A 9 8.36 -31.50 24.73
C ARG A 9 9.12 -32.53 23.92
N GLY A 10 8.76 -32.65 22.63
CA GLY A 10 9.51 -33.43 21.67
C GLY A 10 11.02 -33.05 21.70
N LYS A 11 11.87 -34.01 21.32
CA LYS A 11 13.33 -33.81 21.26
C LYS A 11 13.64 -32.53 20.53
N PRO A 12 14.57 -31.65 21.01
CA PRO A 12 14.95 -30.44 20.33
C PRO A 12 15.51 -30.79 18.95
N LEU A 13 15.07 -30.06 17.93
CA LEU A 13 15.60 -30.18 16.57
C LEU A 13 17.09 -29.80 16.60
N VAL A 14 17.96 -30.79 16.43
CA VAL A 14 19.40 -30.56 16.28
C VAL A 14 19.59 -29.96 14.89
N ARG A 15 19.97 -28.67 14.84
CA ARG A 15 20.41 -28.04 13.61
C ARG A 15 21.74 -28.69 13.19
N GLY A 16 21.72 -29.43 12.08
CA GLY A 16 22.96 -29.89 11.46
C GLY A 16 23.84 -28.72 11.04
N PRO A 17 25.16 -28.92 10.84
CA PRO A 17 26.05 -27.86 10.42
C PRO A 17 25.55 -27.23 9.09
N PHE A 18 25.51 -25.92 9.07
CA PHE A 18 25.14 -25.16 7.85
C PHE A 18 26.18 -25.42 6.76
N LYS A 19 25.80 -26.14 5.71
CA LYS A 19 26.66 -26.32 4.54
C LYS A 19 26.40 -25.12 3.60
N PRO A 20 27.41 -24.27 3.31
CA PRO A 20 27.25 -23.19 2.36
C PRO A 20 26.91 -23.76 0.99
N LYS A 21 25.85 -23.26 0.35
CA LYS A 21 25.47 -23.68 -1.00
C LYS A 21 26.54 -23.23 -2.00
N THR A 22 26.94 -24.11 -2.89
CA THR A 22 27.80 -23.75 -4.02
C THR A 22 27.09 -22.72 -4.90
N PRO A 23 27.82 -21.91 -5.70
CA PRO A 23 27.21 -20.90 -6.59
C PRO A 23 26.10 -21.45 -7.49
N ASP A 24 26.22 -22.70 -7.93
CA ASP A 24 25.26 -23.39 -8.79
C ASP A 24 23.96 -23.81 -8.05
N GLN A 25 24.04 -24.00 -6.72
CA GLN A 25 22.89 -24.38 -5.88
C GLN A 25 22.12 -23.18 -5.32
N ARG A 26 22.59 -21.95 -5.59
CA ARG A 26 21.87 -20.75 -5.17
C ARG A 26 20.63 -20.57 -6.06
N PRO A 27 19.45 -20.38 -5.47
CA PRO A 27 18.25 -20.10 -6.26
C PRO A 27 18.51 -18.86 -7.11
N LYS A 28 18.32 -18.98 -8.44
CA LYS A 28 18.39 -17.83 -9.33
C LYS A 28 17.42 -16.76 -8.83
N ARG A 29 17.96 -15.56 -8.58
CA ARG A 29 17.14 -14.43 -8.15
C ARG A 29 16.07 -14.16 -9.20
N MET A 30 14.80 -14.34 -8.83
CA MET A 30 13.69 -14.04 -9.74
C MET A 30 13.79 -12.57 -10.17
N LYS A 31 13.89 -12.32 -11.46
CA LYS A 31 13.81 -10.98 -12.02
C LYS A 31 12.36 -10.52 -11.88
N THR A 32 12.05 -9.74 -10.84
CA THR A 32 10.75 -9.08 -10.74
C THR A 32 10.71 -7.98 -11.81
N ALA A 33 9.87 -8.15 -12.82
CA ALA A 33 9.58 -7.08 -13.75
C ALA A 33 9.00 -5.89 -12.97
N ARG A 34 9.53 -4.68 -13.18
CA ARG A 34 8.91 -3.47 -12.60
C ARG A 34 7.48 -3.35 -13.13
N PRO A 35 6.48 -3.09 -12.28
CA PRO A 35 5.12 -2.84 -12.72
C PRO A 35 5.14 -1.74 -13.80
N LYS A 36 4.46 -1.98 -14.91
CA LYS A 36 4.34 -0.95 -15.97
C LYS A 36 3.60 0.27 -15.40
N MET A 37 4.10 1.45 -15.71
CA MET A 37 3.42 2.71 -15.41
C MET A 37 2.16 2.81 -16.25
N THR A 38 0.99 2.87 -15.62
CA THR A 38 -0.28 3.07 -16.32
C THR A 38 -0.51 4.56 -16.61
N PRO A 39 -1.34 4.90 -17.61
CA PRO A 39 -1.69 6.31 -17.88
C PRO A 39 -2.29 7.02 -16.66
N ILE A 40 -3.12 6.33 -15.88
CA ILE A 40 -3.72 6.87 -14.65
C ILE A 40 -2.61 7.24 -13.64
N ARG A 41 -1.65 6.35 -13.40
CA ARG A 41 -0.53 6.64 -12.48
C ARG A 41 0.36 7.76 -13.01
N ALA A 42 0.62 7.76 -14.31
CA ALA A 42 1.45 8.79 -14.94
C ALA A 42 0.80 10.18 -14.84
N SER A 43 -0.54 10.24 -14.86
CA SER A 43 -1.29 11.49 -14.77
C SER A 43 -1.17 12.22 -13.43
N ALA A 44 -0.61 11.56 -12.40
CA ALA A 44 -0.44 12.17 -11.08
C ALA A 44 0.70 13.18 -11.01
N ARG A 45 1.64 13.13 -11.93
CA ARG A 45 2.78 14.07 -11.94
C ARG A 45 2.31 15.49 -12.18
N GLY A 46 2.65 16.38 -11.25
CA GLY A 46 2.30 17.80 -11.36
C GLY A 46 0.83 18.11 -11.01
N GLU A 47 0.06 17.11 -10.56
CA GLU A 47 -1.31 17.32 -10.11
C GLU A 47 -1.38 17.78 -8.67
N GLU A 48 -2.43 18.51 -8.33
CA GLU A 48 -2.70 18.89 -6.96
C GLU A 48 -3.10 17.69 -6.11
N CYS A 49 -2.64 17.66 -4.86
CA CYS A 49 -3.06 16.67 -3.89
C CYS A 49 -4.56 16.81 -3.59
N THR A 50 -5.35 15.75 -3.81
CA THR A 50 -6.79 15.71 -3.48
C THR A 50 -7.07 15.19 -2.08
N LEU A 51 -6.13 14.44 -1.47
CA LEU A 51 -6.25 13.91 -0.10
C LEU A 51 -6.27 15.02 0.95
N ARG A 52 -5.37 16.00 0.85
CA ARG A 52 -5.29 17.19 1.70
C ARG A 52 -5.53 16.92 3.19
N PHE A 53 -4.89 15.89 3.76
CA PHE A 53 -5.00 15.64 5.20
C PHE A 53 -4.53 16.85 6.01
N PRO A 54 -5.35 17.36 6.96
CA PRO A 54 -5.02 18.52 7.77
C PRO A 54 -3.71 18.31 8.55
N GLY A 55 -2.80 19.29 8.47
CA GLY A 55 -1.50 19.25 9.16
C GLY A 55 -0.49 18.23 8.61
N VAL A 56 -0.84 17.51 7.53
CA VAL A 56 0.03 16.50 6.90
C VAL A 56 0.39 16.88 5.46
N CYS A 57 -0.57 17.45 4.71
CA CYS A 57 -0.39 17.79 3.31
C CYS A 57 0.74 18.81 3.14
N ASN A 58 1.70 18.51 2.22
CA ASN A 58 2.79 19.44 1.89
C ASN A 58 2.46 20.40 0.73
N GLU A 59 1.27 20.26 0.13
CA GLU A 59 0.76 21.09 -0.98
C GLU A 59 1.68 21.17 -2.22
N ASN A 60 2.69 20.30 -2.29
CA ASN A 60 3.64 20.27 -3.39
C ASN A 60 3.18 19.30 -4.48
N ALA A 61 2.76 19.86 -5.63
CA ALA A 61 2.31 19.11 -6.80
C ALA A 61 3.39 18.21 -7.41
N GLU A 62 4.66 18.56 -7.29
CA GLU A 62 5.78 17.76 -7.81
C GLU A 62 5.92 16.41 -7.06
N THR A 63 5.47 16.35 -5.80
CA THR A 63 5.53 15.14 -4.99
C THR A 63 4.26 14.29 -5.11
N THR A 64 3.30 14.71 -5.95
CA THR A 64 2.02 14.01 -6.09
C THR A 64 2.20 12.70 -6.84
N VAL A 65 1.64 11.66 -6.26
CA VAL A 65 1.61 10.30 -6.79
C VAL A 65 0.19 9.75 -6.79
N TRP A 66 -0.02 8.66 -7.51
CA TRP A 66 -1.28 7.95 -7.50
C TRP A 66 -1.37 7.04 -6.27
N CYS A 67 -2.29 7.34 -5.36
CA CYS A 67 -2.55 6.60 -4.14
C CYS A 67 -3.68 5.60 -4.38
N HIS A 68 -3.39 4.29 -4.27
CA HIS A 68 -4.41 3.25 -4.38
C HIS A 68 -5.22 3.14 -3.09
N SER A 69 -6.45 2.67 -3.22
CA SER A 69 -7.27 2.36 -2.04
C SER A 69 -6.61 1.30 -1.16
N ASN A 70 -6.66 1.51 0.15
CA ASN A 70 -6.27 0.55 1.17
C ASN A 70 -7.48 -0.19 1.77
N GLN A 71 -8.68 0.00 1.20
CA GLN A 71 -9.92 -0.60 1.67
C GLN A 71 -10.16 -1.96 0.99
N LEU A 72 -10.57 -2.97 1.77
CA LEU A 72 -10.85 -4.32 1.24
C LEU A 72 -11.99 -4.31 0.21
N LYS A 73 -13.00 -3.45 0.40
CA LYS A 73 -14.13 -3.30 -0.54
C LYS A 73 -13.71 -2.90 -1.96
N ASP A 74 -12.54 -2.26 -2.09
CA ASP A 74 -12.00 -1.78 -3.37
C ASP A 74 -11.03 -2.79 -4.02
N GLY A 75 -10.97 -4.03 -3.53
CA GLY A 75 -10.13 -5.09 -4.08
C GLY A 75 -8.70 -5.12 -3.52
N LYS A 76 -8.41 -4.36 -2.45
CA LYS A 76 -7.15 -4.50 -1.72
C LYS A 76 -7.10 -5.86 -1.03
N GLY A 77 -6.04 -6.64 -1.27
CA GLY A 77 -5.80 -7.92 -0.62
C GLY A 77 -4.37 -8.02 -0.09
N MET A 78 -4.04 -9.16 0.55
CA MET A 78 -2.68 -9.45 0.96
C MET A 78 -1.77 -9.57 -0.28
N GLY A 79 -0.81 -8.65 -0.43
CA GLY A 79 0.06 -8.59 -1.60
C GLY A 79 -0.58 -8.06 -2.88
N LEU A 80 -1.88 -7.74 -2.88
CA LEU A 80 -2.61 -7.18 -4.02
C LEU A 80 -2.93 -5.70 -3.77
N LYS A 81 -2.68 -4.87 -4.77
CA LYS A 81 -3.12 -3.47 -4.79
C LYS A 81 -4.53 -3.40 -5.38
N ALA A 82 -5.32 -2.44 -4.92
CA ALA A 82 -6.58 -2.12 -5.56
C ALA A 82 -6.35 -1.71 -7.03
N PRO A 83 -7.34 -1.89 -7.93
CA PRO A 83 -7.28 -1.41 -9.30
C PRO A 83 -6.95 0.09 -9.37
N ASP A 84 -6.35 0.52 -10.49
CA ASP A 84 -5.95 1.93 -10.66
C ASP A 84 -7.15 2.90 -10.63
N GLU A 85 -8.35 2.42 -11.02
CA GLU A 85 -9.60 3.21 -10.95
C GLU A 85 -10.05 3.52 -9.51
N GLN A 86 -9.52 2.75 -8.54
CA GLN A 86 -9.82 2.90 -7.11
C GLN A 86 -8.67 3.63 -6.40
N GLY A 87 -8.35 4.81 -6.87
CA GLY A 87 -7.28 5.62 -6.30
C GLY A 87 -7.58 7.12 -6.34
N CYS A 88 -6.63 7.90 -5.84
CA CYS A 88 -6.69 9.35 -5.84
C CYS A 88 -5.31 9.98 -5.95
N TYR A 89 -5.25 11.28 -6.22
CA TYR A 89 -4.02 12.07 -6.21
C TYR A 89 -3.62 12.42 -4.79
N GLY A 90 -2.43 12.04 -4.35
CA GLY A 90 -1.92 12.38 -3.04
C GLY A 90 -0.46 12.80 -3.09
N CYS A 91 -0.09 13.87 -2.39
CA CYS A 91 1.31 14.24 -2.22
C CYS A 91 2.06 13.18 -1.38
N SER A 92 3.39 13.19 -1.41
CA SER A 92 4.22 12.21 -0.69
C SER A 92 3.85 12.05 0.78
N ASN A 93 3.58 13.16 1.48
CA ASN A 93 3.22 13.13 2.90
C ASN A 93 1.83 12.50 3.13
N CYS A 94 0.84 12.90 2.33
CA CYS A 94 -0.51 12.32 2.42
C CYS A 94 -0.51 10.83 2.05
N HIS A 95 0.30 10.41 1.08
CA HIS A 95 0.46 9.00 0.72
C HIS A 95 1.06 8.19 1.88
N ALA A 96 2.14 8.67 2.49
CA ALA A 96 2.75 8.01 3.64
C ALA A 96 1.79 7.94 4.85
N PHE A 97 0.99 8.99 5.06
CA PHE A 97 -0.03 9.02 6.11
C PHE A 97 -1.12 7.97 5.84
N LEU A 98 -1.63 7.88 4.61
CA LEU A 98 -2.62 6.90 4.19
C LEU A 98 -2.11 5.46 4.35
N ASP A 99 -0.84 5.19 4.07
CA ASP A 99 -0.23 3.86 4.11
C ASP A 99 0.14 3.38 5.53
N GLY A 100 -0.27 4.11 6.56
CA GLY A 100 -0.11 3.69 7.95
C GLY A 100 0.40 4.78 8.89
N GLY A 101 0.80 5.94 8.37
CA GLY A 101 1.24 7.07 9.20
C GLY A 101 0.16 7.54 10.18
N TYR A 102 -1.12 7.40 9.81
CA TYR A 102 -2.27 7.77 10.65
C TYR A 102 -2.31 7.01 11.99
N ALA A 103 -1.73 5.81 12.06
CA ALA A 103 -1.71 5.01 13.29
C ALA A 103 -0.96 5.70 14.46
N ARG A 104 -0.12 6.69 14.15
CA ARG A 104 0.60 7.52 15.13
C ARG A 104 -0.10 8.86 15.40
N SER A 105 -1.24 9.10 14.78
CA SER A 105 -2.03 10.32 14.93
C SER A 105 -3.29 10.05 15.74
N VAL A 106 -3.99 11.11 16.11
CA VAL A 106 -5.32 11.03 16.76
C VAL A 106 -6.45 10.77 15.75
N MET A 107 -6.15 10.73 14.44
CA MET A 107 -7.16 10.55 13.40
C MET A 107 -7.55 9.08 13.29
N PRO A 108 -8.82 8.70 13.53
CA PRO A 108 -9.27 7.33 13.44
C PRO A 108 -9.30 6.87 11.97
N ARG A 109 -9.16 5.58 11.75
CA ARG A 109 -9.16 4.95 10.42
C ARG A 109 -10.40 5.32 9.60
N THR A 110 -11.56 5.38 10.23
CA THR A 110 -12.82 5.74 9.57
C THR A 110 -12.78 7.13 8.96
N THR A 111 -12.15 8.09 9.64
CA THR A 111 -11.95 9.45 9.13
C THR A 111 -10.97 9.45 7.96
N VAL A 112 -9.86 8.71 8.06
CA VAL A 112 -8.89 8.55 6.94
C VAL A 112 -9.58 7.99 5.71
N ASP A 113 -10.42 6.97 5.88
CA ASP A 113 -11.17 6.34 4.78
C ASP A 113 -12.19 7.32 4.17
N ALA A 114 -12.85 8.17 4.98
CA ALA A 114 -13.76 9.20 4.48
C ALA A 114 -13.02 10.27 3.65
N PHE A 115 -11.86 10.74 4.10
CA PHE A 115 -11.01 11.64 3.31
C PHE A 115 -10.58 11.00 1.99
N PHE A 116 -10.22 9.73 2.02
CA PHE A 116 -9.85 8.99 0.82
C PHE A 116 -11.02 8.89 -0.17
N ASP A 117 -12.21 8.51 0.31
CA ASP A 117 -13.40 8.38 -0.54
C ASP A 117 -13.79 9.71 -1.19
N PHE A 118 -13.69 10.83 -0.46
CA PHE A 118 -13.89 12.16 -1.01
C PHE A 118 -12.82 12.53 -2.05
N ALA A 119 -11.54 12.33 -1.72
CA ALA A 119 -10.42 12.58 -2.63
C ALA A 119 -10.54 11.76 -3.93
N ARG A 120 -11.05 10.52 -3.83
CA ARG A 120 -11.30 9.64 -4.98
C ARG A 120 -12.36 10.24 -5.92
N ILE A 121 -13.43 10.82 -5.39
CA ILE A 121 -14.46 11.49 -6.21
C ILE A 121 -13.82 12.63 -7.00
N LEU A 122 -13.09 13.53 -6.34
CA LEU A 122 -12.40 14.65 -6.99
C LEU A 122 -11.39 14.18 -8.05
N SER A 123 -10.65 13.12 -7.75
CA SER A 123 -9.67 12.56 -8.68
C SER A 123 -10.30 11.92 -9.89
N ARG A 124 -11.46 11.26 -9.73
CA ARG A 124 -12.21 10.68 -10.85
C ARG A 124 -12.70 11.73 -11.82
N ASP A 125 -13.16 12.88 -11.32
CA ASP A 125 -13.58 13.99 -12.19
C ASP A 125 -12.39 14.52 -13.00
N LYS A 126 -11.23 14.70 -12.39
CA LYS A 126 -9.99 15.07 -13.10
C LYS A 126 -9.58 14.02 -14.14
N LEU A 127 -9.69 12.72 -13.82
CA LEU A 127 -9.38 11.63 -14.76
C LEU A 127 -10.34 11.60 -15.95
N LYS A 128 -11.64 11.87 -15.75
CA LYS A 128 -12.62 12.01 -16.83
C LYS A 128 -12.29 13.20 -17.73
N GLN A 129 -11.94 14.36 -17.17
CA GLN A 129 -11.51 15.53 -17.94
C GLN A 129 -10.27 15.23 -18.80
N LYS A 130 -9.37 14.38 -18.32
CA LYS A 130 -8.19 13.89 -19.05
C LYS A 130 -8.49 12.75 -20.03
N GLY A 131 -9.73 12.27 -20.10
CA GLY A 131 -10.11 11.13 -20.96
C GLY A 131 -9.53 9.77 -20.52
N LEU A 132 -9.10 9.65 -19.26
CA LEU A 132 -8.50 8.44 -18.70
C LEU A 132 -9.52 7.52 -18.02
N LEU A 133 -10.71 8.03 -17.73
CA LEU A 133 -11.88 7.28 -17.27
C LEU A 133 -13.10 7.64 -18.12
N LYS A 134 -13.94 6.64 -18.35
CA LYS A 134 -15.26 6.79 -18.99
C LYS A 134 -16.33 7.20 -17.99
#